data_33b1bf69cedf37d3010eddf820869f7a
#
_entry.id   33b1bf69cedf37d3010eddf820869f7a
#
_cell.length_a   1.000
_cell.length_b   1.000
_cell.length_c   1.000
_cell.angle_alpha   90.00
_cell.angle_beta   90.00
_cell.angle_gamma   90.00
#
_symmetry.space_group_name_H-M   'P 1'
#
loop_
_entity.id
_entity.type
_entity.pdbx_description
1 polymer ?
#
loop_
_entity_poly.entity_id
_entity_poly.type
_entity_poly.pdbx_seq_one_letter_code
_entity_poly.pdbx_strand_id
1 'polypeptide(L)'
;MKSNIEIVKDYMAGVRPFTRVGYTGQEYVKRAVGETWTDPKGQEWVQMASGPRKVNRVANIVREAIGVQKCRCGQDIKWGSKADRLFYVRTGMCEGCLIDYETKLRVLGIYDDYETYKLSSNELGATKDLRDKIQETITYFESGDTDMTMICNSEGFTERWKTTNAEEIVQNAKADLKEANLRIDALTRIRDEQKAKYIESATKYNLDVLCQTEKSPIKT
;
A
#
# COMPACT_ATOMS: atom_id res chain seq x y z
N MET A 1 21.42 -36.41 22.35
CA MET A 1 21.66 -34.95 22.37
C MET A 1 22.97 -34.74 23.13
N LYS A 2 23.91 -33.97 22.54
CA LYS A 2 25.16 -33.63 23.25
C LYS A 2 24.82 -32.61 24.34
N SER A 3 25.50 -32.76 25.51
CA SER A 3 25.36 -31.77 26.59
C SER A 3 25.98 -30.42 26.19
N ASN A 4 25.55 -29.35 26.82
CA ASN A 4 26.10 -28.01 26.57
C ASN A 4 27.62 -27.96 26.79
N ILE A 5 28.14 -28.77 27.71
CA ILE A 5 29.58 -28.87 28.00
C ILE A 5 30.31 -29.54 26.83
N GLU A 6 29.74 -30.56 26.20
CA GLU A 6 30.34 -31.22 25.03
C GLU A 6 30.33 -30.28 23.82
N ILE A 7 29.26 -29.49 23.65
CA ILE A 7 29.19 -28.46 22.59
C ILE A 7 30.28 -27.39 22.76
N VAL A 8 30.50 -26.92 23.99
CA VAL A 8 31.58 -25.96 24.29
C VAL A 8 32.98 -26.55 24.07
N LYS A 9 33.17 -27.82 24.45
CA LYS A 9 34.46 -28.52 24.21
C LYS A 9 34.73 -28.67 22.71
N ASP A 10 33.74 -29.03 21.91
CA ASP A 10 33.83 -29.13 20.45
C ASP A 10 34.17 -27.76 19.85
N TYR A 11 33.57 -26.69 20.34
CA TYR A 11 33.85 -25.31 19.90
C TYR A 11 35.30 -24.90 20.20
N MET A 12 35.79 -25.22 21.39
CA MET A 12 37.19 -24.95 21.78
C MET A 12 38.21 -25.83 21.03
N ALA A 13 37.83 -27.01 20.59
CA ALA A 13 38.61 -27.92 19.74
C ALA A 13 38.55 -27.53 18.24
N GLY A 14 37.91 -26.43 17.88
CA GLY A 14 37.79 -25.99 16.49
C GLY A 14 36.77 -26.79 15.66
N VAL A 15 36.11 -27.77 16.28
CA VAL A 15 35.02 -28.52 15.68
C VAL A 15 33.74 -27.66 15.79
N ARG A 16 33.48 -26.86 14.75
CA ARG A 16 32.22 -26.10 14.69
C ARG A 16 31.08 -27.08 14.40
N PRO A 17 30.15 -27.33 15.36
CA PRO A 17 28.96 -28.07 15.04
C PRO A 17 28.25 -27.28 13.95
N PHE A 18 27.96 -27.93 12.85
CA PHE A 18 27.21 -27.30 11.74
C PHE A 18 25.76 -27.16 12.23
N THR A 19 25.52 -26.16 13.05
CA THR A 19 24.16 -25.70 13.37
C THR A 19 23.65 -24.96 12.15
N ARG A 20 23.06 -25.68 11.20
CA ARG A 20 22.17 -25.08 10.21
C ARG A 20 20.98 -24.54 10.97
N VAL A 21 21.08 -23.31 11.43
CA VAL A 21 19.96 -22.58 12.03
C VAL A 21 18.89 -22.47 10.96
N GLY A 22 17.79 -23.20 11.12
CA GLY A 22 16.56 -23.02 10.37
C GLY A 22 16.29 -23.96 9.20
N TYR A 23 17.12 -24.99 8.92
CA TYR A 23 16.81 -25.98 7.89
C TYR A 23 16.95 -27.41 8.43
N THR A 24 15.85 -28.06 8.69
CA THR A 24 15.78 -29.50 8.97
C THR A 24 16.08 -30.26 7.66
N GLY A 25 17.33 -30.68 7.48
CA GLY A 25 17.74 -31.86 6.71
C GLY A 25 17.22 -32.12 5.30
N GLN A 26 16.50 -31.22 4.66
CA GLN A 26 16.11 -31.40 3.27
C GLN A 26 17.35 -31.17 2.38
N GLU A 27 17.73 -32.19 1.61
CA GLU A 27 18.78 -32.05 0.61
C GLU A 27 18.39 -30.91 -0.36
N TYR A 28 19.37 -30.02 -0.60
CA TYR A 28 19.20 -28.97 -1.60
C TYR A 28 19.12 -29.60 -2.98
N VAL A 29 17.93 -29.65 -3.52
CA VAL A 29 17.70 -30.09 -4.90
C VAL A 29 18.00 -28.91 -5.83
N LYS A 30 19.08 -29.02 -6.61
CA LYS A 30 19.40 -28.02 -7.65
C LYS A 30 18.38 -28.15 -8.77
N ARG A 31 17.57 -27.09 -8.96
CA ARG A 31 16.50 -27.05 -9.96
C ARG A 31 16.89 -26.17 -11.13
N ALA A 32 16.42 -26.52 -12.32
CA ALA A 32 16.62 -25.72 -13.53
C ALA A 32 15.77 -24.44 -13.48
N VAL A 33 16.26 -23.36 -14.13
CA VAL A 33 15.49 -22.12 -14.24
C VAL A 33 14.21 -22.40 -15.04
N GLY A 34 13.06 -21.98 -14.49
CA GLY A 34 11.72 -22.28 -15.03
C GLY A 34 11.07 -23.55 -14.45
N GLU A 35 11.80 -24.40 -13.75
CA GLU A 35 11.24 -25.57 -13.10
C GLU A 35 10.26 -25.17 -11.99
N THR A 36 9.10 -25.83 -11.95
CA THR A 36 8.08 -25.61 -10.93
C THR A 36 7.96 -26.83 -10.01
N TRP A 37 7.72 -26.60 -8.74
CA TRP A 37 7.48 -27.69 -7.77
C TRP A 37 6.52 -27.24 -6.65
N THR A 38 5.98 -28.20 -5.95
CA THR A 38 5.14 -27.97 -4.77
C THR A 38 5.90 -28.38 -3.53
N ASP A 39 5.90 -27.54 -2.51
CA ASP A 39 6.50 -27.88 -1.23
C ASP A 39 5.56 -28.79 -0.40
N PRO A 40 6.04 -29.41 0.69
CA PRO A 40 5.22 -30.29 1.55
C PRO A 40 4.00 -29.60 2.17
N LYS A 41 3.96 -28.23 2.16
CA LYS A 41 2.83 -27.43 2.64
C LYS A 41 1.82 -27.11 1.53
N GLY A 42 2.00 -27.67 0.31
CA GLY A 42 1.14 -27.42 -0.83
C GLY A 42 1.38 -26.10 -1.56
N GLN A 43 2.45 -25.37 -1.20
CA GLN A 43 2.80 -24.11 -1.85
C GLN A 43 3.58 -24.36 -3.15
N GLU A 44 3.13 -23.78 -4.25
CA GLU A 44 3.84 -23.84 -5.52
C GLU A 44 5.00 -22.83 -5.59
N TRP A 45 6.10 -23.30 -6.16
CA TRP A 45 7.32 -22.53 -6.36
C TRP A 45 7.78 -22.63 -7.80
N VAL A 46 8.52 -21.64 -8.28
CA VAL A 46 9.21 -21.64 -9.57
C VAL A 46 10.67 -21.23 -9.36
N GLN A 47 11.59 -21.92 -10.00
CA GLN A 47 13.00 -21.56 -9.99
C GLN A 47 13.25 -20.42 -10.97
N MET A 48 13.63 -19.26 -10.46
CA MET A 48 14.08 -18.13 -11.28
C MET A 48 15.61 -18.09 -11.31
N ALA A 49 16.19 -17.29 -12.23
CA ALA A 49 17.63 -17.07 -12.27
C ALA A 49 18.18 -16.46 -10.96
N SER A 50 17.36 -15.67 -10.26
CA SER A 50 17.68 -15.04 -8.97
C SER A 50 17.41 -15.93 -7.75
N GLY A 51 16.87 -17.16 -7.92
CA GLY A 51 16.50 -18.08 -6.85
C GLY A 51 15.03 -18.52 -6.88
N PRO A 52 14.60 -19.35 -5.93
CA PRO A 52 13.23 -19.85 -5.86
C PRO A 52 12.23 -18.74 -5.52
N ARG A 53 11.11 -18.70 -6.22
CA ARG A 53 10.03 -17.74 -6.01
C ARG A 53 8.69 -18.45 -5.84
N LYS A 54 7.88 -18.00 -4.88
CA LYS A 54 6.51 -18.49 -4.72
C LYS A 54 5.66 -18.12 -5.92
N VAL A 55 4.89 -19.09 -6.43
CA VAL A 55 3.87 -18.84 -7.46
C VAL A 55 2.65 -18.23 -6.77
N ASN A 56 2.37 -16.97 -7.06
CA ASN A 56 1.16 -16.31 -6.60
C ASN A 56 0.12 -16.34 -7.72
N ARG A 57 -0.76 -17.34 -7.71
CA ARG A 57 -1.82 -17.51 -8.72
C ARG A 57 -2.75 -16.29 -8.77
N VAL A 58 -3.11 -15.73 -7.61
CA VAL A 58 -4.00 -14.57 -7.53
C VAL A 58 -3.34 -13.34 -8.17
N ALA A 59 -2.06 -13.10 -7.90
CA ALA A 59 -1.33 -12.00 -8.52
C ALA A 59 -1.21 -12.18 -10.05
N ASN A 60 -1.10 -13.41 -10.54
CA ASN A 60 -1.07 -13.68 -11.98
C ASN A 60 -2.44 -13.45 -12.62
N ILE A 61 -3.53 -13.95 -12.01
CA ILE A 61 -4.91 -13.71 -12.48
C ILE A 61 -5.21 -12.21 -12.49
N VAL A 62 -4.85 -11.48 -11.42
CA VAL A 62 -5.03 -10.03 -11.34
C VAL A 62 -4.23 -9.32 -12.43
N ARG A 63 -2.99 -9.74 -12.70
CA ARG A 63 -2.15 -9.18 -13.76
C ARG A 63 -2.73 -9.41 -15.15
N GLU A 64 -3.26 -10.61 -15.41
CA GLU A 64 -3.93 -10.94 -16.66
C GLU A 64 -5.24 -10.18 -16.82
N ALA A 65 -6.05 -10.08 -15.77
CA ALA A 65 -7.33 -9.38 -15.79
C ALA A 65 -7.18 -7.85 -15.95
N ILE A 66 -6.14 -7.24 -15.33
CA ILE A 66 -5.90 -5.80 -15.44
C ILE A 66 -5.19 -5.46 -16.77
N GLY A 67 -4.51 -6.43 -17.39
CA GLY A 67 -3.71 -6.24 -18.59
C GLY A 67 -2.46 -5.39 -18.37
N VAL A 68 -1.74 -5.13 -19.45
CA VAL A 68 -0.60 -4.20 -19.44
C VAL A 68 -1.16 -2.79 -19.56
N GLN A 69 -1.09 -2.01 -18.47
CA GLN A 69 -1.50 -0.61 -18.51
C GLN A 69 -0.44 0.19 -19.27
N LYS A 70 -0.88 0.99 -20.23
CA LYS A 70 -0.01 1.86 -21.02
C LYS A 70 -0.21 3.30 -20.63
N CYS A 71 0.88 4.03 -20.53
CA CYS A 71 0.83 5.48 -20.42
C CYS A 71 0.30 6.10 -21.73
N ARG A 72 -0.17 7.35 -21.69
CA ARG A 72 -0.58 8.12 -22.86
C ARG A 72 0.52 8.22 -23.95
N CYS A 73 1.79 8.16 -23.56
CA CYS A 73 2.94 8.13 -24.50
C CYS A 73 3.16 6.75 -25.14
N GLY A 74 2.35 5.74 -24.84
CA GLY A 74 2.48 4.38 -25.34
C GLY A 74 3.45 3.49 -24.54
N GLN A 75 4.16 4.05 -23.56
CA GLN A 75 5.09 3.30 -22.72
C GLN A 75 4.33 2.36 -21.78
N ASP A 76 4.77 1.11 -21.70
CA ASP A 76 4.25 0.15 -20.74
C ASP A 76 4.63 0.56 -19.30
N ILE A 77 3.64 0.55 -18.40
CA ILE A 77 3.89 0.85 -17.00
C ILE A 77 4.61 -0.34 -16.38
N LYS A 78 5.83 -0.11 -15.92
CA LYS A 78 6.66 -1.13 -15.25
C LYS A 78 6.08 -1.45 -13.88
N TRP A 79 5.34 -2.53 -13.78
CA TRP A 79 4.76 -3.00 -12.52
C TRP A 79 5.81 -3.29 -11.41
N GLY A 80 7.08 -3.34 -11.78
CA GLY A 80 8.20 -3.45 -10.84
C GLY A 80 8.55 -2.14 -10.14
N SER A 81 8.28 -0.99 -10.75
CA SER A 81 8.53 0.33 -10.16
C SER A 81 7.35 0.75 -9.27
N LYS A 82 7.64 0.95 -7.98
CA LYS A 82 6.65 1.46 -7.03
C LYS A 82 6.22 2.89 -7.37
N ALA A 83 7.17 3.69 -7.88
CA ALA A 83 6.94 5.07 -8.27
C ALA A 83 6.02 5.16 -9.49
N ASP A 84 6.33 4.47 -10.59
CA ASP A 84 5.49 4.48 -11.80
C ASP A 84 4.05 4.07 -11.54
N ARG A 85 3.86 3.01 -10.71
CA ARG A 85 2.53 2.55 -10.33
C ARG A 85 1.76 3.62 -9.55
N LEU A 86 2.43 4.28 -8.60
CA LEU A 86 1.82 5.33 -7.79
C LEU A 86 1.40 6.52 -8.65
N PHE A 87 2.28 6.98 -9.55
CA PHE A 87 1.99 8.09 -10.46
C PHE A 87 0.88 7.72 -11.44
N TYR A 88 0.94 6.54 -12.04
CA TYR A 88 -0.07 6.10 -12.98
C TYR A 88 -1.47 5.99 -12.36
N VAL A 89 -1.58 5.40 -11.16
CA VAL A 89 -2.87 5.29 -10.45
C VAL A 89 -3.46 6.67 -10.15
N ARG A 90 -2.61 7.64 -9.83
CA ARG A 90 -3.04 8.99 -9.44
C ARG A 90 -3.30 9.93 -10.62
N THR A 91 -2.56 9.78 -11.72
CA THR A 91 -2.55 10.75 -12.82
C THR A 91 -2.86 10.16 -14.18
N GLY A 92 -2.83 8.82 -14.33
CA GLY A 92 -2.93 8.12 -15.61
C GLY A 92 -1.68 8.24 -16.48
N MET A 93 -0.56 8.74 -15.92
CA MET A 93 0.69 8.97 -16.64
C MET A 93 1.87 8.28 -15.95
N CYS A 94 2.89 7.90 -16.74
CA CYS A 94 4.18 7.49 -16.20
C CYS A 94 4.91 8.69 -15.59
N GLU A 95 5.92 8.41 -14.77
CA GLU A 95 6.72 9.43 -14.09
C GLU A 95 7.30 10.46 -15.08
N GLY A 96 7.89 10.00 -16.18
CA GLY A 96 8.46 10.89 -17.20
C GLY A 96 7.43 11.86 -17.80
N CYS A 97 6.26 11.33 -18.20
CA CYS A 97 5.19 12.18 -18.73
C CYS A 97 4.64 13.18 -17.71
N LEU A 98 4.62 12.81 -16.43
CA LEU A 98 4.20 13.72 -15.37
C LEU A 98 5.21 14.85 -15.18
N ILE A 99 6.51 14.54 -15.14
CA ILE A 99 7.59 15.54 -15.04
C ILE A 99 7.54 16.49 -16.22
N ASP A 100 7.40 15.97 -17.45
CA ASP A 100 7.29 16.82 -18.66
C ASP A 100 6.06 17.72 -18.60
N TYR A 101 4.95 17.21 -18.10
CA TYR A 101 3.72 17.99 -17.93
C TYR A 101 3.91 19.10 -16.90
N GLU A 102 4.42 18.81 -15.73
CA GLU A 102 4.67 19.80 -14.68
C GLU A 102 5.71 20.84 -15.10
N THR A 103 6.71 20.42 -15.87
CA THR A 103 7.70 21.34 -16.45
C THR A 103 7.03 22.34 -17.41
N LYS A 104 6.12 21.87 -18.27
CA LYS A 104 5.33 22.75 -19.14
C LYS A 104 4.49 23.73 -18.35
N LEU A 105 3.83 23.28 -17.27
CA LEU A 105 3.03 24.17 -16.41
C LEU A 105 3.91 25.30 -15.79
N ARG A 106 5.13 24.95 -15.35
CA ARG A 106 6.09 25.94 -14.80
C ARG A 106 6.53 26.96 -15.85
N VAL A 107 6.85 26.49 -17.06
CA VAL A 107 7.24 27.38 -18.18
C VAL A 107 6.10 28.33 -18.54
N LEU A 108 4.84 27.91 -18.46
CA LEU A 108 3.66 28.71 -18.74
C LEU A 108 3.21 29.60 -17.57
N GLY A 109 3.81 29.43 -16.38
CA GLY A 109 3.48 30.19 -15.18
C GLY A 109 2.14 29.84 -14.55
N ILE A 110 1.59 28.65 -14.84
CA ILE A 110 0.30 28.16 -14.31
C ILE A 110 0.45 26.97 -13.35
N TYR A 111 1.70 26.68 -12.94
CA TYR A 111 1.99 25.57 -12.02
C TYR A 111 1.35 25.77 -10.65
N ASP A 112 1.29 26.99 -10.14
CA ASP A 112 0.74 27.30 -8.81
C ASP A 112 -0.77 26.97 -8.73
N ASP A 113 -1.53 27.23 -9.80
CA ASP A 113 -2.96 26.86 -9.88
C ASP A 113 -3.12 25.35 -9.83
N TYR A 114 -2.26 24.61 -10.56
CA TYR A 114 -2.25 23.15 -10.56
C TYR A 114 -1.86 22.58 -9.18
N GLU A 115 -0.79 23.11 -8.58
CA GLU A 115 -0.30 22.68 -7.27
C GLU A 115 -1.37 22.89 -6.19
N THR A 116 -1.99 24.08 -6.15
CA THR A 116 -3.03 24.40 -5.18
C THR A 116 -4.25 23.46 -5.33
N TYR A 117 -4.65 23.17 -6.57
CA TYR A 117 -5.70 22.17 -6.83
C TYR A 117 -5.29 20.79 -6.35
N LYS A 118 -4.04 20.36 -6.57
CA LYS A 118 -3.55 19.05 -6.11
C LYS A 118 -3.48 18.94 -4.60
N LEU A 119 -3.00 19.99 -3.92
CA LEU A 119 -2.92 20.03 -2.46
C LEU A 119 -4.33 19.95 -1.84
N SER A 120 -5.29 20.72 -2.33
CA SER A 120 -6.67 20.68 -1.84
C SER A 120 -7.34 19.32 -2.10
N SER A 121 -7.04 18.67 -3.23
CA SER A 121 -7.52 17.33 -3.55
C SER A 121 -6.93 16.27 -2.61
N ASN A 122 -5.64 16.36 -2.29
CA ASN A 122 -4.97 15.44 -1.37
C ASN A 122 -5.51 15.60 0.05
N GLU A 123 -5.70 16.83 0.52
CA GLU A 123 -6.26 17.13 1.84
C GLU A 123 -7.69 16.59 1.96
N LEU A 124 -8.51 16.78 0.94
CA LEU A 124 -9.86 16.23 0.87
C LEU A 124 -9.84 14.69 0.95
N GLY A 125 -8.93 14.05 0.21
CA GLY A 125 -8.73 12.60 0.24
C GLY A 125 -8.36 12.11 1.64
N ALA A 126 -7.34 12.72 2.26
CA ALA A 126 -6.91 12.36 3.61
C ALA A 126 -8.02 12.55 4.67
N THR A 127 -8.83 13.60 4.54
CA THR A 127 -9.95 13.86 5.47
C THR A 127 -11.06 12.82 5.29
N LYS A 128 -11.33 12.36 4.06
CA LYS A 128 -12.27 11.25 3.79
C LYS A 128 -11.79 9.94 4.39
N ASP A 129 -10.50 9.61 4.22
CA ASP A 129 -9.90 8.41 4.82
C ASP A 129 -9.97 8.45 6.36
N LEU A 130 -9.76 9.63 6.95
CA LEU A 130 -9.91 9.82 8.39
C LEU A 130 -11.37 9.60 8.84
N ARG A 131 -12.34 10.18 8.14
CA ARG A 131 -13.77 9.96 8.40
C ARG A 131 -14.13 8.47 8.38
N ASP A 132 -13.65 7.75 7.38
CA ASP A 132 -13.95 6.33 7.23
C ASP A 132 -13.36 5.51 8.39
N LYS A 133 -12.15 5.82 8.84
CA LYS A 133 -11.54 5.21 10.04
C LYS A 133 -12.32 5.52 11.32
N ILE A 134 -12.80 6.76 11.48
CA ILE A 134 -13.65 7.13 12.63
C ILE A 134 -14.95 6.32 12.59
N GLN A 135 -15.57 6.17 11.41
CA GLN A 135 -16.77 5.38 11.25
C GLN A 135 -16.54 3.88 11.55
N GLU A 136 -15.41 3.32 11.12
CA GLU A 136 -15.00 1.95 11.46
C GLU A 136 -14.83 1.78 12.99
N THR A 137 -14.21 2.77 13.65
CA THR A 137 -14.03 2.77 15.10
C THR A 137 -15.39 2.77 15.82
N ILE A 138 -16.33 3.61 15.41
CA ILE A 138 -17.69 3.64 15.97
C ILE A 138 -18.37 2.28 15.81
N THR A 139 -18.33 1.72 14.59
CA THR A 139 -18.95 0.42 14.30
C THR A 139 -18.34 -0.70 15.14
N TYR A 140 -17.02 -0.70 15.31
CA TYR A 140 -16.32 -1.68 16.13
C TYR A 140 -16.79 -1.64 17.59
N PHE A 141 -16.80 -0.47 18.22
CA PHE A 141 -17.20 -0.36 19.62
C PHE A 141 -18.72 -0.54 19.84
N GLU A 142 -19.56 -0.17 18.88
CA GLU A 142 -21.01 -0.40 18.96
C GLU A 142 -21.37 -1.89 18.76
N SER A 143 -20.53 -2.70 18.09
CA SER A 143 -20.74 -4.13 17.97
C SER A 143 -20.59 -4.90 19.31
N GLY A 144 -20.11 -4.23 20.35
CA GLY A 144 -19.90 -4.83 21.67
C GLY A 144 -18.62 -5.67 21.78
N ASP A 145 -17.81 -5.75 20.71
CA ASP A 145 -16.53 -6.43 20.73
C ASP A 145 -15.46 -5.50 21.30
N THR A 146 -15.46 -5.40 22.64
CA THR A 146 -14.50 -4.55 23.39
C THR A 146 -13.22 -5.28 23.77
N ASP A 147 -13.08 -6.54 23.37
CA ASP A 147 -11.93 -7.39 23.68
C ASP A 147 -10.84 -7.21 22.65
N MET A 148 -9.85 -6.37 22.91
CA MET A 148 -8.64 -6.28 22.11
C MET A 148 -7.65 -7.38 22.51
N THR A 149 -7.33 -8.28 21.57
CA THR A 149 -6.26 -9.25 21.75
C THR A 149 -4.96 -8.68 21.19
N MET A 150 -3.99 -8.37 22.05
CA MET A 150 -2.67 -7.94 21.64
C MET A 150 -1.64 -9.04 21.86
N ILE A 151 -0.77 -9.27 20.89
CA ILE A 151 0.42 -10.12 21.04
C ILE A 151 1.47 -9.26 21.74
N CYS A 152 1.72 -9.53 23.03
CA CYS A 152 2.53 -8.65 23.87
C CYS A 152 4.01 -9.00 23.92
N ASN A 153 4.44 -10.19 23.46
CA ASN A 153 5.86 -10.57 23.46
C ASN A 153 6.24 -11.53 22.34
N SER A 154 7.57 -11.73 22.19
CA SER A 154 8.17 -12.65 21.21
C SER A 154 7.85 -14.14 21.45
N GLU A 155 7.30 -14.49 22.62
CA GLU A 155 6.95 -15.86 23.01
C GLU A 155 5.49 -16.21 22.68
N GLY A 156 4.73 -15.25 22.11
CA GLY A 156 3.37 -15.48 21.66
C GLY A 156 2.31 -15.42 22.77
N PHE A 157 2.63 -14.86 23.93
CA PHE A 157 1.62 -14.58 24.94
C PHE A 157 0.66 -13.50 24.42
N THR A 158 -0.63 -13.81 24.45
CA THR A 158 -1.71 -12.89 24.10
C THR A 158 -2.34 -12.36 25.37
N GLU A 159 -2.30 -11.04 25.57
CA GLU A 159 -3.10 -10.38 26.60
C GLU A 159 -4.41 -9.89 25.99
N ARG A 160 -5.51 -10.15 26.69
CA ARG A 160 -6.82 -9.59 26.37
C ARG A 160 -7.02 -8.30 27.18
N TRP A 161 -7.12 -7.21 26.45
CA TRP A 161 -7.42 -5.90 27.06
C TRP A 161 -8.89 -5.59 26.85
N LYS A 162 -9.59 -5.30 27.92
CA LYS A 162 -10.97 -4.84 27.85
C LYS A 162 -11.00 -3.33 27.95
N THR A 163 -11.58 -2.67 26.96
CA THR A 163 -11.72 -1.22 26.99
C THR A 163 -12.85 -0.85 27.96
N THR A 164 -12.51 -0.17 29.05
CA THR A 164 -13.49 0.22 30.09
C THR A 164 -14.31 1.46 29.69
N ASN A 165 -13.83 2.29 28.74
CA ASN A 165 -14.42 3.58 28.37
C ASN A 165 -15.01 3.55 26.94
N ALA A 166 -15.55 2.41 26.48
CA ALA A 166 -16.06 2.27 25.13
C ALA A 166 -17.15 3.30 24.77
N GLU A 167 -18.05 3.59 25.71
CA GLU A 167 -19.11 4.59 25.48
C GLU A 167 -18.55 6.00 25.28
N GLU A 168 -17.55 6.41 26.05
CA GLU A 168 -16.89 7.70 25.92
C GLU A 168 -16.14 7.80 24.58
N ILE A 169 -15.44 6.72 24.19
CA ILE A 169 -14.77 6.65 22.88
C ILE A 169 -15.78 6.83 21.74
N VAL A 170 -16.92 6.14 21.80
CA VAL A 170 -17.97 6.26 20.77
C VAL A 170 -18.55 7.68 20.74
N GLN A 171 -18.80 8.31 21.87
CA GLN A 171 -19.32 9.69 21.92
C GLN A 171 -18.33 10.68 21.30
N ASN A 172 -17.04 10.58 21.67
CA ASN A 172 -15.98 11.42 21.10
C ASN A 172 -15.83 11.17 19.59
N ALA A 173 -15.80 9.91 19.17
CA ALA A 173 -15.74 9.55 17.76
C ALA A 173 -16.94 10.07 16.94
N LYS A 174 -18.13 10.10 17.51
CA LYS A 174 -19.32 10.70 16.85
C LYS A 174 -19.20 12.23 16.71
N ALA A 175 -18.61 12.91 17.70
CA ALA A 175 -18.32 14.33 17.60
C ALA A 175 -17.27 14.61 16.50
N ASP A 176 -16.17 13.85 16.49
CA ASP A 176 -15.12 13.93 15.49
C ASP A 176 -15.66 13.62 14.07
N LEU A 177 -16.56 12.66 13.94
CA LEU A 177 -17.23 12.34 12.68
C LEU A 177 -18.02 13.52 12.13
N LYS A 178 -18.73 14.23 13.00
CA LYS A 178 -19.49 15.42 12.60
C LYS A 178 -18.55 16.53 12.14
N GLU A 179 -17.45 16.76 12.85
CA GLU A 179 -16.45 17.76 12.46
C GLU A 179 -15.78 17.37 11.12
N ALA A 180 -15.39 16.10 10.95
CA ALA A 180 -14.81 15.58 9.70
C ALA A 180 -15.74 15.80 8.51
N ASN A 181 -17.05 15.57 8.66
CA ASN A 181 -18.02 15.82 7.59
C ASN A 181 -18.12 17.31 7.22
N LEU A 182 -18.17 18.21 8.19
CA LEU A 182 -18.17 19.66 7.94
C LEU A 182 -16.89 20.10 7.20
N ARG A 183 -15.74 19.55 7.61
CA ARG A 183 -14.46 19.82 6.95
C ARG A 183 -14.43 19.29 5.52
N ILE A 184 -14.99 18.10 5.25
CA ILE A 184 -15.12 17.53 3.91
C ILE A 184 -15.95 18.44 3.00
N ASP A 185 -17.07 18.99 3.49
CA ASP A 185 -17.92 19.89 2.72
C ASP A 185 -17.18 21.20 2.38
N ALA A 186 -16.45 21.76 3.34
CA ALA A 186 -15.62 22.98 3.11
C ALA A 186 -14.50 22.71 2.11
N LEU A 187 -13.73 21.62 2.29
CA LEU A 187 -12.64 21.22 1.40
C LEU A 187 -13.13 20.87 -0.01
N THR A 188 -14.35 20.33 -0.14
CA THR A 188 -14.94 20.04 -1.45
C THR A 188 -15.16 21.31 -2.23
N ARG A 189 -15.71 22.37 -1.62
CA ARG A 189 -15.90 23.69 -2.25
C ARG A 189 -14.57 24.30 -2.66
N ILE A 190 -13.59 24.31 -1.73
CA ILE A 190 -12.25 24.86 -2.01
C ILE A 190 -11.60 24.12 -3.20
N ARG A 191 -11.62 22.77 -3.18
CA ARG A 191 -11.08 21.95 -4.28
C ARG A 191 -11.76 22.29 -5.62
N ASP A 192 -13.07 22.45 -5.64
CA ASP A 192 -13.83 22.71 -6.86
C ASP A 192 -13.54 24.11 -7.42
N GLU A 193 -13.39 25.11 -6.54
CA GLU A 193 -12.94 26.46 -6.93
C GLU A 193 -11.52 26.44 -7.50
N GLN A 194 -10.58 25.76 -6.87
CA GLN A 194 -9.20 25.66 -7.36
C GLN A 194 -9.13 24.85 -8.65
N LYS A 195 -9.95 23.79 -8.78
CA LYS A 195 -10.06 23.04 -10.02
C LYS A 195 -10.55 23.90 -11.17
N ALA A 196 -11.57 24.74 -10.94
CA ALA A 196 -12.09 25.65 -11.96
C ALA A 196 -11.03 26.65 -12.44
N LYS A 197 -10.28 27.26 -11.52
CA LYS A 197 -9.16 28.15 -11.83
C LYS A 197 -8.08 27.46 -12.66
N TYR A 198 -7.68 26.26 -12.26
CA TYR A 198 -6.69 25.47 -13.00
C TYR A 198 -7.18 25.12 -14.41
N ILE A 199 -8.46 24.71 -14.56
CA ILE A 199 -9.04 24.38 -15.86
C ILE A 199 -9.05 25.63 -16.77
N GLU A 200 -9.44 26.79 -16.24
CA GLU A 200 -9.43 28.05 -16.98
C GLU A 200 -8.00 28.39 -17.47
N SER A 201 -7.02 28.33 -16.54
CA SER A 201 -5.61 28.58 -16.87
C SER A 201 -5.07 27.59 -17.92
N ALA A 202 -5.38 26.29 -17.77
CA ALA A 202 -4.93 25.25 -18.71
C ALA A 202 -5.59 25.37 -20.09
N THR A 203 -6.87 25.70 -20.15
CA THR A 203 -7.63 25.88 -21.40
C THR A 203 -7.06 27.04 -22.24
N LYS A 204 -6.62 28.12 -21.60
CA LYS A 204 -5.99 29.26 -22.25
C LYS A 204 -4.75 28.86 -23.08
N TYR A 205 -4.07 27.80 -22.67
CA TYR A 205 -2.85 27.28 -23.34
C TYR A 205 -3.07 25.98 -24.12
N ASN A 206 -4.33 25.57 -24.36
CA ASN A 206 -4.69 24.32 -25.02
C ASN A 206 -4.01 23.07 -24.39
N LEU A 207 -3.84 23.08 -23.07
CA LEU A 207 -3.28 21.95 -22.37
C LEU A 207 -4.37 20.91 -22.05
N ASP A 208 -4.01 19.64 -22.19
CA ASP A 208 -4.84 18.54 -21.68
C ASP A 208 -4.98 18.68 -20.16
N VAL A 209 -6.18 18.94 -19.70
CA VAL A 209 -6.45 19.07 -18.26
C VAL A 209 -6.36 17.70 -17.60
N LEU A 210 -5.38 17.51 -16.72
CA LEU A 210 -5.29 16.35 -15.85
C LEU A 210 -6.29 16.48 -14.70
N CYS A 211 -7.56 16.30 -15.00
CA CYS A 211 -8.51 15.98 -13.96
C CYS A 211 -8.28 14.55 -13.53
N GLN A 212 -8.10 14.32 -12.24
CA GLN A 212 -8.28 12.97 -11.70
C GLN A 212 -9.67 12.54 -12.14
N THR A 213 -9.74 11.58 -13.06
CA THR A 213 -10.98 10.85 -13.25
C THR A 213 -11.29 10.28 -11.87
N GLU A 214 -12.40 10.69 -11.27
CA GLU A 214 -12.93 10.06 -10.08
C GLU A 214 -13.13 8.59 -10.45
N LYS A 215 -12.08 7.79 -10.21
CA LYS A 215 -12.22 6.35 -10.34
C LYS A 215 -13.20 5.96 -9.27
N SER A 216 -14.36 5.53 -9.72
CA SER A 216 -15.30 4.82 -8.88
C SER A 216 -14.51 3.85 -7.99
N PRO A 217 -14.79 3.80 -6.67
CA PRO A 217 -14.11 2.87 -5.79
C PRO A 217 -14.22 1.48 -6.41
N ILE A 218 -13.07 0.82 -6.55
CA ILE A 218 -13.04 -0.58 -6.93
C ILE A 218 -13.84 -1.28 -5.85
N LYS A 219 -15.05 -1.72 -6.19
CA LYS A 219 -15.87 -2.54 -5.29
C LYS A 219 -15.06 -3.81 -5.04
N THR A 220 -14.48 -3.90 -3.84
CA THR A 220 -13.89 -5.13 -3.28
C THR A 220 -14.99 -6.11 -2.92
#